data_dcf95dc5b877b22868da92b42d777a50
#
_entry.id   dcf95dc5b877b22868da92b42d777a50
#
_cell.length_a   1.000
_cell.length_b   1.000
_cell.length_c   1.000
_cell.angle_alpha   90.00
_cell.angle_beta   90.00
_cell.angle_gamma   90.00
#
_symmetry.space_group_name_H-M   'P 1'
#
loop_
_entity.id
_entity.type
_entity.pdbx_description
1 polymer ?
#
loop_
_entity_poly.entity_id
_entity_poly.type
_entity_poly.pdbx_seq_one_letter_code
_entity_poly.pdbx_strand_id
1 'polypeptide(L)'
;MERSAILEKLNGIFTDVLDNDDINISETSTANDIEEWDSLNHIQLVVAIEKSFKVKFTTYEIQVWKNVGDMVNSIQAKLNP
;
A
#
# COMPACT_ATOMS: atom_id res chain seq x y z
N MET A 1 -0.95 -14.10 6.51
CA MET A 1 0.02 -13.74 5.45
C MET A 1 1.21 -13.05 6.08
N GLU A 2 2.41 -13.43 5.70
CA GLU A 2 3.62 -12.82 6.27
C GLU A 2 3.86 -11.42 5.68
N ARG A 3 4.58 -10.58 6.44
CA ARG A 3 4.85 -9.21 6.02
C ARG A 3 5.58 -9.16 4.66
N SER A 4 6.54 -10.05 4.45
CA SER A 4 7.27 -10.08 3.18
C SER A 4 6.36 -10.40 2.00
N ALA A 5 5.41 -11.29 2.18
CA ALA A 5 4.43 -11.64 1.13
C ALA A 5 3.49 -10.48 0.87
N ILE A 6 3.06 -9.78 1.92
CA ILE A 6 2.22 -8.59 1.78
C ILE A 6 2.98 -7.50 1.02
N LEU A 7 4.24 -7.27 1.38
CA LEU A 7 5.07 -6.26 0.75
C LEU A 7 5.28 -6.56 -0.74
N GLU A 8 5.53 -7.81 -1.08
CA GLU A 8 5.70 -8.24 -2.47
C GLU A 8 4.44 -7.97 -3.29
N LYS A 9 3.28 -8.31 -2.73
CA LYS A 9 2.00 -8.06 -3.39
C LYS A 9 1.73 -6.57 -3.53
N LEU A 10 2.05 -5.79 -2.50
CA LEU A 10 1.94 -4.33 -2.56
C LEU A 10 2.82 -3.73 -3.64
N ASN A 11 4.04 -4.25 -3.79
CA ASN A 11 4.94 -3.76 -4.83
C ASN A 11 4.32 -3.92 -6.22
N GLY A 12 3.68 -5.05 -6.48
CA GLY A 12 2.97 -5.27 -7.74
C GLY A 12 1.82 -4.29 -7.93
N ILE A 13 1.09 -4.00 -6.85
CA ILE A 13 -0.02 -3.03 -6.90
C ILE A 13 0.52 -1.64 -7.19
N PHE A 14 1.61 -1.25 -6.55
CA PHE A 14 2.23 0.06 -6.77
C PHE A 14 2.71 0.21 -8.21
N THR A 15 3.41 -0.78 -8.76
CA THR A 15 3.90 -0.72 -10.14
C THR A 15 2.75 -0.63 -11.13
N ASP A 16 1.68 -1.34 -10.85
CA ASP A 16 0.49 -1.37 -11.71
C ASP A 16 -0.26 -0.04 -11.69
N VAL A 17 -0.60 0.44 -10.50
CA VAL A 17 -1.40 1.66 -10.33
C VAL A 17 -0.63 2.90 -10.75
N LEU A 18 0.65 2.96 -10.39
CA LEU A 18 1.50 4.12 -10.72
C LEU A 18 2.15 4.01 -12.09
N ASP A 19 1.91 2.91 -12.79
CA ASP A 19 2.41 2.68 -14.16
C ASP A 19 3.92 2.89 -14.27
N ASN A 20 4.67 2.30 -13.35
CA ASN A 20 6.12 2.42 -13.31
C ASN A 20 6.75 1.12 -12.80
N ASP A 21 7.30 0.33 -13.72
CA ASP A 21 7.87 -0.98 -13.40
C ASP A 21 9.18 -0.88 -12.61
N ASP A 22 9.77 0.31 -12.52
CA ASP A 22 11.00 0.52 -11.78
C ASP A 22 10.77 0.73 -10.28
N ILE A 23 9.53 0.82 -9.85
CA ILE A 23 9.20 0.99 -8.44
C ILE A 23 9.57 -0.27 -7.67
N ASN A 24 10.30 -0.08 -6.57
CA ASN A 24 10.69 -1.15 -5.66
C ASN A 24 10.51 -0.64 -4.24
N ILE A 25 9.36 -0.94 -3.65
CA ILE A 25 9.02 -0.42 -2.33
C ILE A 25 9.64 -1.25 -1.21
N SER A 26 9.86 -0.58 -0.07
CA SER A 26 10.24 -1.22 1.18
C SER A 26 9.31 -0.71 2.26
N GLU A 27 9.40 -1.27 3.46
CA GLU A 27 8.55 -0.83 4.56
C GLU A 27 8.82 0.63 4.97
N THR A 28 10.00 1.15 4.66
CA THR A 28 10.36 2.54 4.95
C THR A 28 10.01 3.51 3.83
N SER A 29 9.54 3.04 2.70
CA SER A 29 9.19 3.90 1.56
C SER A 29 8.05 4.84 1.91
N THR A 30 8.16 6.09 1.48
CA THR A 30 7.15 7.13 1.70
C THR A 30 6.74 7.74 0.37
N ALA A 31 5.69 8.56 0.41
CA ALA A 31 5.25 9.29 -0.78
C ALA A 31 6.32 10.25 -1.30
N ASN A 32 7.23 10.69 -0.44
CA ASN A 32 8.35 11.55 -0.85
C ASN A 32 9.41 10.78 -1.65
N ASP A 33 9.46 9.47 -1.47
CA ASP A 33 10.44 8.63 -2.17
C ASP A 33 9.96 8.20 -3.54
N ILE A 34 8.66 8.29 -3.81
CA ILE A 34 8.05 7.81 -5.05
C ILE A 34 7.29 8.96 -5.68
N GLU A 35 7.82 9.46 -6.80
CA GLU A 35 7.30 10.65 -7.46
C GLU A 35 5.82 10.53 -7.85
N GLU A 36 5.42 9.36 -8.34
CA GLU A 36 4.06 9.14 -8.81
C GLU A 36 3.04 8.98 -7.68
N TRP A 37 3.49 8.84 -6.45
CA TRP A 37 2.62 8.61 -5.31
C TRP A 37 2.13 9.95 -4.74
N ASP A 38 1.09 10.48 -5.34
CA ASP A 38 0.44 11.72 -4.91
C ASP A 38 -0.93 11.42 -4.30
N SER A 39 -1.65 12.48 -3.93
CA SER A 39 -2.95 12.35 -3.27
C SER A 39 -3.98 11.61 -4.12
N LEU A 40 -4.00 11.86 -5.42
CA LEU A 40 -4.95 11.21 -6.33
C LEU A 40 -4.61 9.73 -6.48
N ASN A 41 -3.34 9.44 -6.74
CA ASN A 41 -2.90 8.05 -6.91
C ASN A 41 -2.98 7.26 -5.61
N HIS A 42 -2.85 7.93 -4.46
CA HIS A 42 -3.03 7.29 -3.16
C HIS A 42 -4.42 6.67 -3.03
N ILE A 43 -5.45 7.40 -3.46
CA ILE A 43 -6.82 6.88 -3.44
C ILE A 43 -6.95 5.65 -4.32
N GLN A 44 -6.35 5.68 -5.50
CA GLN A 44 -6.36 4.55 -6.42
C GLN A 44 -5.61 3.35 -5.84
N LEU A 45 -4.49 3.60 -5.16
CA LEU A 45 -3.74 2.54 -4.46
C LEU A 45 -4.60 1.88 -3.40
N VAL A 46 -5.31 2.68 -2.59
CA VAL A 46 -6.18 2.15 -1.53
C VAL A 46 -7.26 1.25 -2.12
N VAL A 47 -7.91 1.68 -3.18
CA VAL A 47 -8.95 0.88 -3.85
C VAL A 47 -8.37 -0.45 -4.36
N ALA A 48 -7.20 -0.39 -4.98
CA ALA A 48 -6.55 -1.60 -5.51
C ALA A 48 -6.15 -2.55 -4.38
N ILE A 49 -5.65 -2.01 -3.27
CA ILE A 49 -5.27 -2.81 -2.09
C ILE A 49 -6.51 -3.50 -1.51
N GLU A 50 -7.59 -2.75 -1.35
CA GLU A 50 -8.83 -3.32 -0.81
C GLU A 50 -9.35 -4.48 -1.65
N LYS A 51 -9.31 -4.32 -2.97
CA LYS A 51 -9.75 -5.38 -3.89
C LYS A 51 -8.81 -6.57 -3.86
N SER A 52 -7.52 -6.32 -3.84
CA SER A 52 -6.49 -7.36 -3.93
C SER A 52 -6.45 -8.23 -2.69
N PHE A 53 -6.57 -7.62 -1.51
CA PHE A 53 -6.54 -8.33 -0.22
C PHE A 53 -7.93 -8.63 0.32
N LYS A 54 -8.99 -8.14 -0.32
CA LYS A 54 -10.38 -8.33 0.11
C LYS A 54 -10.62 -7.77 1.52
N VAL A 55 -10.13 -6.57 1.76
CA VAL A 55 -10.25 -5.87 3.04
C VAL A 55 -10.82 -4.48 2.81
N LYS A 56 -11.23 -3.82 3.88
CA LYS A 56 -11.73 -2.44 3.85
C LYS A 56 -11.03 -1.62 4.90
N PHE A 57 -10.72 -0.37 4.56
CA PHE A 57 -10.10 0.58 5.48
C PHE A 57 -11.02 1.76 5.71
N THR A 58 -10.95 2.34 6.92
CA THR A 58 -11.63 3.59 7.22
C THR A 58 -10.76 4.76 6.75
N THR A 59 -11.37 5.93 6.60
CA THR A 59 -10.64 7.16 6.26
C THR A 59 -9.55 7.43 7.29
N TYR A 60 -9.84 7.20 8.57
CA TYR A 60 -8.88 7.40 9.63
C TYR A 60 -7.65 6.50 9.47
N GLU A 61 -7.87 5.22 9.17
CA GLU A 61 -6.77 4.27 8.98
C GLU A 61 -5.84 4.73 7.84
N ILE A 62 -6.44 5.18 6.74
CA ILE A 62 -5.69 5.65 5.57
C ILE A 62 -4.87 6.90 5.90
N GLN A 63 -5.44 7.81 6.67
CA GLN A 63 -4.79 9.07 6.99
C GLN A 63 -3.58 8.94 7.91
N VAL A 64 -3.52 7.89 8.72
CA VAL A 64 -2.41 7.71 9.66
C VAL A 64 -1.21 7.00 9.03
N TRP A 65 -1.34 6.50 7.82
CA TRP A 65 -0.23 5.84 7.12
C TRP A 65 0.84 6.85 6.73
N LYS A 66 2.04 6.66 7.24
CA LYS A 66 3.19 7.53 6.96
C LYS A 66 4.14 6.89 5.96
N ASN A 67 4.14 5.56 5.88
CA ASN A 67 5.01 4.82 4.99
C ASN A 67 4.35 3.48 4.63
N VAL A 68 5.03 2.73 3.78
CA VAL A 68 4.53 1.42 3.35
C VAL A 68 4.40 0.45 4.52
N GLY A 69 5.30 0.54 5.51
CA GLY A 69 5.23 -0.29 6.70
C GLY A 69 3.91 -0.14 7.46
N ASP A 70 3.39 1.08 7.53
CA ASP A 70 2.09 1.33 8.16
C ASP A 70 0.96 0.67 7.36
N MET A 71 1.04 0.69 6.03
CA MET A 71 0.08 -0.03 5.18
C MET A 71 0.13 -1.53 5.45
N VAL A 72 1.32 -2.09 5.54
CA VAL A 72 1.51 -3.52 5.82
C VAL A 72 0.90 -3.87 7.18
N ASN A 73 1.13 -3.03 8.19
CA ASN A 73 0.55 -3.22 9.52
C ASN A 73 -0.98 -3.29 9.46
N SER A 74 -1.60 -2.35 8.74
CA SER A 74 -3.06 -2.31 8.61
C SER A 74 -3.59 -3.53 7.87
N ILE A 75 -2.93 -3.92 6.78
CA ILE A 75 -3.33 -5.09 6.00
C ILE A 75 -3.23 -6.35 6.85
N GLN A 76 -2.12 -6.51 7.55
CA GLN A 76 -1.87 -7.68 8.39
C GLN A 76 -2.91 -7.80 9.49
N ALA A 77 -3.27 -6.68 10.12
CA ALA A 77 -4.30 -6.66 11.16
C ALA A 77 -5.67 -7.07 10.62
N LYS A 78 -5.99 -6.68 9.38
CA LYS A 78 -7.27 -7.04 8.74
C LYS A 78 -7.31 -8.51 8.35
N LEU A 79 -6.16 -9.07 7.92
CA LEU A 79 -6.07 -10.46 7.48
C LEU A 79 -6.00 -11.44 8.66
N ASN A 80 -5.50 -10.98 9.81
CA ASN A 80 -5.33 -11.79 11.02
C ASN A 80 -6.03 -11.11 12.19
N PRO A 81 -7.38 -11.09 12.19
CA PRO A 81 -8.16 -10.44 13.24
C PRO A 81 -8.05 -11.16 14.60
#